data_1013919dc74ac7387cc956425936aabe
#
_entry.id   1013919dc74ac7387cc956425936aabe
#
_cell.length_a   1.000
_cell.length_b   1.000
_cell.length_c   1.000
_cell.angle_alpha   90.00
_cell.angle_beta   90.00
_cell.angle_gamma   90.00
#
_symmetry.space_group_name_H-M   'P 1'
#
loop_
_entity.id
_entity.type
_entity.pdbx_description
1 polymer ?
#
loop_
_entity_poly.entity_id
_entity_poly.type
_entity_poly.pdbx_seq_one_letter_code
_entity_poly.pdbx_strand_id
1 'polypeptide(L)'
;GATCFNLLQMQPTDRHDFLTETFSDNSGFGFSYIRISIGCSDFSLSEYTCCDTKGIENFALQSEEKNYILPILKEILSINPSIKIIAAPWTCPLWMKVKSLEDLTPLTTWTSGQLNPAYYQDYATYFVKWVQAFKAEGIDIYAVTPQNEPLNHGNSASMYMSWEEQRDFVKTALGPQFKAARLDTKIYAYDHNYDYSNLEAEKQYPVKIYGDSDASQYIAGAAYHNYGGDREELLEIHKAYPEKELLFTETSIGTWNSGRDLSKRLLEDMKEVALGTVNNWCKGVIVWNLMLDNDRAPNREGGCQTCYGAVDISNSD
;
A
#
# COMPACT_ATOMS: atom_id res chain seq x y z
N GLY A 1 4.22 8.96 -3.48
CA GLY A 1 4.36 10.39 -3.76
C GLY A 1 5.66 10.95 -3.23
N ALA A 2 5.83 11.02 -1.89
CA ALA A 2 6.95 11.72 -1.25
C ALA A 2 8.33 11.27 -1.74
N THR A 3 8.62 9.98 -1.71
CA THR A 3 9.91 9.46 -2.19
C THR A 3 10.19 9.84 -3.63
N CYS A 4 9.21 9.70 -4.53
CA CYS A 4 9.40 10.04 -5.94
C CYS A 4 9.61 11.55 -6.15
N PHE A 5 8.90 12.38 -5.39
CA PHE A 5 9.11 13.82 -5.40
C PHE A 5 10.53 14.18 -4.96
N ASN A 6 11.00 13.62 -3.84
CA ASN A 6 12.33 13.87 -3.32
C ASN A 6 13.44 13.39 -4.27
N LEU A 7 13.29 12.19 -4.84
CA LEU A 7 14.24 11.68 -5.84
C LEU A 7 14.39 12.60 -7.05
N LEU A 8 13.30 13.25 -7.49
CA LEU A 8 13.37 14.20 -8.60
C LEU A 8 14.02 15.54 -8.24
N GLN A 9 14.27 15.83 -6.96
CA GLN A 9 15.08 17.00 -6.55
C GLN A 9 16.58 16.75 -6.71
N MET A 10 17.01 15.48 -6.80
CA MET A 10 18.41 15.12 -7.02
C MET A 10 18.86 15.47 -8.44
N GLN A 11 20.15 15.73 -8.60
CA GLN A 11 20.74 15.80 -9.95
C GLN A 11 20.51 14.46 -10.66
N PRO A 12 20.21 14.46 -11.97
CA PRO A 12 19.84 13.22 -12.70
C PRO A 12 20.89 12.12 -12.60
N THR A 13 22.19 12.46 -12.62
CA THR A 13 23.28 11.47 -12.49
C THR A 13 23.29 10.84 -11.11
N ASP A 14 23.22 11.65 -10.05
CA ASP A 14 23.28 11.17 -8.66
C ASP A 14 22.05 10.34 -8.33
N ARG A 15 20.89 10.76 -8.83
CA ARG A 15 19.66 9.97 -8.72
C ARG A 15 19.78 8.61 -9.40
N HIS A 16 20.32 8.59 -10.63
CA HIS A 16 20.49 7.33 -11.36
C HIS A 16 21.45 6.38 -10.65
N ASP A 17 22.55 6.90 -10.11
CA ASP A 17 23.54 6.14 -9.36
C ASP A 17 22.90 5.57 -8.07
N PHE A 18 22.15 6.39 -7.32
CA PHE A 18 21.40 5.97 -6.13
C PHE A 18 20.37 4.86 -6.44
N LEU A 19 19.61 5.04 -7.52
CA LEU A 19 18.60 4.04 -7.93
C LEU A 19 19.28 2.75 -8.42
N THR A 20 20.44 2.85 -9.08
CA THR A 20 21.22 1.68 -9.51
C THR A 20 21.77 0.93 -8.30
N GLU A 21 22.33 1.62 -7.31
CA GLU A 21 22.79 1.01 -6.07
C GLU A 21 21.64 0.34 -5.30
N THR A 22 20.46 0.94 -5.32
CA THR A 22 19.29 0.40 -4.61
C THR A 22 18.68 -0.82 -5.32
N PHE A 23 18.43 -0.74 -6.62
CA PHE A 23 17.57 -1.68 -7.32
C PHE A 23 18.27 -2.65 -8.29
N SER A 24 19.52 -2.39 -8.69
CA SER A 24 20.24 -3.30 -9.58
C SER A 24 20.53 -4.63 -8.88
N ASP A 25 20.17 -5.73 -9.51
CA ASP A 25 20.45 -7.08 -9.04
C ASP A 25 21.89 -7.53 -9.34
N ASN A 26 22.59 -6.81 -10.21
CA ASN A 26 23.96 -7.12 -10.62
C ASN A 26 25.02 -6.27 -9.91
N SER A 27 24.70 -5.02 -9.58
CA SER A 27 25.68 -4.05 -9.08
C SER A 27 25.20 -3.27 -7.84
N GLY A 28 24.02 -3.57 -7.33
CA GLY A 28 23.40 -2.90 -6.19
C GLY A 28 22.90 -3.87 -5.12
N PHE A 29 22.03 -3.34 -4.25
CA PHE A 29 21.40 -4.15 -3.18
C PHE A 29 20.33 -5.11 -3.70
N GLY A 30 19.81 -4.90 -4.91
CA GLY A 30 18.86 -5.79 -5.55
C GLY A 30 17.48 -5.79 -4.91
N PHE A 31 17.01 -4.66 -4.35
CA PHE A 31 15.64 -4.57 -3.88
C PHE A 31 14.67 -4.86 -5.03
N SER A 32 13.73 -5.77 -4.82
CA SER A 32 12.89 -6.35 -5.87
C SER A 32 11.39 -6.05 -5.71
N TYR A 33 11.00 -5.40 -4.63
CA TYR A 33 9.62 -4.98 -4.38
C TYR A 33 9.54 -3.47 -4.16
N ILE A 34 8.48 -2.87 -4.71
CA ILE A 34 8.10 -1.47 -4.45
C ILE A 34 6.61 -1.46 -4.09
N ARG A 35 6.24 -0.64 -3.11
CA ARG A 35 4.83 -0.35 -2.79
C ARG A 35 4.55 1.12 -3.04
N ILE A 36 3.43 1.39 -3.72
CA ILE A 36 2.95 2.74 -4.04
C ILE A 36 1.49 2.91 -3.63
N SER A 37 1.07 4.15 -3.45
CA SER A 37 -0.34 4.46 -3.20
C SER A 37 -1.15 4.52 -4.50
N ILE A 38 -2.42 4.16 -4.43
CA ILE A 38 -3.46 4.46 -5.42
C ILE A 38 -4.15 5.75 -5.00
N GLY A 39 -3.84 6.86 -5.65
CA GLY A 39 -4.17 8.19 -5.14
C GLY A 39 -3.22 8.61 -4.02
N CYS A 40 -3.67 9.49 -3.13
CA CYS A 40 -2.85 9.98 -2.03
C CYS A 40 -2.61 8.95 -0.92
N SER A 41 -1.56 9.20 -0.16
CA SER A 41 -1.29 8.63 1.16
C SER A 41 -0.98 9.79 2.13
N ASP A 42 -0.65 9.49 3.37
CA ASP A 42 -0.15 10.47 4.33
C ASP A 42 1.23 11.05 3.94
N PHE A 43 1.93 10.44 2.97
CA PHE A 43 3.18 10.93 2.38
C PHE A 43 3.00 11.35 0.90
N SER A 44 1.97 12.14 0.65
CA SER A 44 1.68 12.77 -0.65
C SER A 44 1.82 14.29 -0.56
N LEU A 45 1.90 14.95 -1.72
CA LEU A 45 1.96 16.42 -1.80
C LEU A 45 0.59 17.06 -1.51
N SER A 46 -0.48 16.32 -1.80
CA SER A 46 -1.86 16.75 -1.56
C SER A 46 -2.77 15.56 -1.23
N GLU A 47 -3.95 15.82 -0.70
CA GLU A 47 -5.03 14.84 -0.68
C GLU A 47 -5.70 14.83 -2.04
N TYR A 48 -5.83 13.65 -2.64
CA TYR A 48 -6.49 13.45 -3.93
C TYR A 48 -6.80 11.97 -4.17
N THR A 49 -7.73 11.71 -5.07
CA THR A 49 -7.87 10.41 -5.74
C THR A 49 -7.78 10.60 -7.26
N CYS A 50 -7.69 9.51 -7.99
CA CYS A 50 -7.74 9.58 -9.45
C CYS A 50 -9.16 9.79 -10.01
N CYS A 51 -10.14 10.08 -9.14
CA CYS A 51 -11.54 10.31 -9.55
C CYS A 51 -12.29 11.19 -8.54
N ASP A 52 -11.85 12.43 -8.32
CA ASP A 52 -12.46 13.34 -7.33
C ASP A 52 -13.76 13.96 -7.79
N THR A 53 -13.97 14.05 -9.10
CA THR A 53 -15.27 14.42 -9.67
C THR A 53 -16.17 13.17 -9.72
N LYS A 54 -17.42 13.31 -9.22
CA LYS A 54 -18.38 12.20 -9.21
C LYS A 54 -18.63 11.65 -10.61
N GLY A 55 -18.61 10.32 -10.69
CA GLY A 55 -18.78 9.54 -11.92
C GLY A 55 -17.45 8.90 -12.35
N ILE A 56 -17.44 7.57 -12.50
CA ILE A 56 -16.21 6.81 -12.80
C ILE A 56 -15.63 7.13 -14.18
N GLU A 57 -16.42 7.73 -15.06
CA GLU A 57 -15.97 8.26 -16.35
C GLU A 57 -14.96 9.40 -16.22
N ASN A 58 -14.94 10.08 -15.07
CA ASN A 58 -14.02 11.18 -14.74
C ASN A 58 -12.67 10.69 -14.19
N PHE A 59 -12.46 9.37 -14.16
CA PHE A 59 -11.16 8.81 -13.75
C PHE A 59 -10.03 9.30 -14.65
N ALA A 60 -8.95 9.80 -14.03
CA ALA A 60 -7.69 10.12 -14.70
C ALA A 60 -6.53 10.08 -13.70
N LEU A 61 -5.35 9.64 -14.14
CA LEU A 61 -4.11 9.84 -13.36
C LEU A 61 -3.89 11.33 -13.12
N GLN A 62 -3.52 11.69 -11.91
CA GLN A 62 -3.35 13.08 -11.47
C GLN A 62 -1.90 13.54 -11.64
N SER A 63 -1.62 14.75 -11.17
CA SER A 63 -0.29 15.36 -11.30
C SER A 63 0.80 14.59 -10.56
N GLU A 64 0.49 14.01 -9.40
CA GLU A 64 1.50 13.23 -8.66
C GLU A 64 1.92 11.97 -9.40
N GLU A 65 0.98 11.21 -9.97
CA GLU A 65 1.33 10.06 -10.78
C GLU A 65 2.14 10.48 -12.01
N LYS A 66 1.68 11.50 -12.74
CA LYS A 66 2.27 11.91 -14.02
C LYS A 66 3.65 12.54 -13.87
N ASN A 67 3.82 13.39 -12.86
CA ASN A 67 5.02 14.23 -12.73
C ASN A 67 6.10 13.60 -11.85
N TYR A 68 5.74 12.68 -10.95
CA TYR A 68 6.68 12.14 -9.98
C TYR A 68 6.74 10.61 -9.98
N ILE A 69 5.60 9.92 -9.85
CA ILE A 69 5.58 8.46 -9.67
C ILE A 69 5.99 7.74 -10.95
N LEU A 70 5.33 8.04 -12.07
CA LEU A 70 5.62 7.40 -13.36
C LEU A 70 7.07 7.61 -13.83
N PRO A 71 7.63 8.84 -13.80
CA PRO A 71 9.03 9.04 -14.20
C PRO A 71 10.02 8.21 -13.38
N ILE A 72 9.87 8.17 -12.06
CA ILE A 72 10.77 7.42 -11.19
C ILE A 72 10.60 5.90 -11.38
N LEU A 73 9.38 5.40 -11.48
CA LEU A 73 9.16 3.98 -11.74
C LEU A 73 9.74 3.54 -13.09
N LYS A 74 9.60 4.36 -14.14
CA LYS A 74 10.22 4.08 -15.45
C LYS A 74 11.75 4.03 -15.35
N GLU A 75 12.36 4.93 -14.59
CA GLU A 75 13.81 4.94 -14.36
C GLU A 75 14.23 3.66 -13.61
N ILE A 76 13.55 3.30 -12.54
CA ILE A 76 13.82 2.07 -11.78
C ILE A 76 13.65 0.82 -12.67
N LEU A 77 12.58 0.72 -13.43
CA LEU A 77 12.33 -0.40 -14.34
C LEU A 77 13.34 -0.50 -15.49
N SER A 78 13.96 0.62 -15.89
CA SER A 78 15.07 0.59 -16.84
C SER A 78 16.35 -0.03 -16.25
N ILE A 79 16.52 0.07 -14.92
CA ILE A 79 17.63 -0.53 -14.17
C ILE A 79 17.35 -2.00 -13.88
N ASN A 80 16.14 -2.30 -13.37
CA ASN A 80 15.72 -3.66 -13.03
C ASN A 80 14.26 -3.89 -13.48
N PRO A 81 14.04 -4.50 -14.63
CA PRO A 81 12.69 -4.74 -15.16
C PRO A 81 11.91 -5.84 -14.40
N SER A 82 12.57 -6.55 -13.47
CA SER A 82 11.92 -7.61 -12.68
C SER A 82 11.25 -7.11 -11.40
N ILE A 83 11.31 -5.82 -11.11
CA ILE A 83 10.69 -5.20 -9.93
C ILE A 83 9.19 -5.50 -9.89
N LYS A 84 8.72 -5.96 -8.73
CA LYS A 84 7.32 -6.18 -8.44
C LYS A 84 6.73 -4.95 -7.75
N ILE A 85 5.71 -4.37 -8.37
CA ILE A 85 5.05 -3.17 -7.86
C ILE A 85 3.72 -3.58 -7.23
N ILE A 86 3.54 -3.24 -5.95
CA ILE A 86 2.30 -3.46 -5.18
C ILE A 86 1.67 -2.09 -4.92
N ALA A 87 0.36 -2.02 -4.99
CA ALA A 87 -0.35 -0.76 -4.78
C ALA A 87 -1.52 -0.91 -3.80
N ALA A 88 -1.75 0.14 -3.02
CA ALA A 88 -2.85 0.21 -2.06
C ALA A 88 -3.48 1.60 -2.01
N PRO A 89 -4.81 1.75 -1.95
CA PRO A 89 -5.46 3.01 -1.67
C PRO A 89 -5.53 3.25 -0.15
N TRP A 90 -5.42 4.52 0.27
CA TRP A 90 -5.69 4.96 1.64
C TRP A 90 -7.17 5.30 1.85
N THR A 91 -7.85 5.70 0.79
CA THR A 91 -9.29 5.97 0.77
C THR A 91 -9.85 5.82 -0.64
N CYS A 92 -11.16 5.60 -0.74
CA CYS A 92 -11.87 5.72 -2.01
C CYS A 92 -12.13 7.20 -2.36
N PRO A 93 -12.54 7.52 -3.61
CA PRO A 93 -13.07 8.84 -3.95
C PRO A 93 -14.14 9.29 -2.97
N LEU A 94 -14.08 10.55 -2.51
CA LEU A 94 -14.96 11.05 -1.44
C LEU A 94 -16.45 10.93 -1.76
N TRP A 95 -16.82 11.01 -3.05
CA TRP A 95 -18.22 10.86 -3.45
C TRP A 95 -18.76 9.41 -3.31
N MET A 96 -17.87 8.42 -3.11
CA MET A 96 -18.24 7.03 -2.80
C MET A 96 -18.31 6.77 -1.29
N LYS A 97 -17.91 7.71 -0.45
CA LYS A 97 -17.72 7.54 0.99
C LYS A 97 -18.95 7.93 1.79
N VAL A 98 -19.23 7.17 2.82
CA VAL A 98 -20.29 7.42 3.81
C VAL A 98 -19.70 7.44 5.22
N LYS A 99 -20.47 7.95 6.19
CA LYS A 99 -20.04 7.98 7.59
C LYS A 99 -19.83 6.56 8.15
N SER A 100 -20.80 5.68 7.94
CA SER A 100 -20.74 4.26 8.28
C SER A 100 -21.78 3.49 7.47
N LEU A 101 -21.77 2.16 7.58
CA LEU A 101 -22.81 1.33 6.93
C LEU A 101 -24.18 1.45 7.61
N GLU A 102 -24.24 1.89 8.88
CA GLU A 102 -25.49 2.21 9.59
C GLU A 102 -25.97 3.65 9.32
N ASP A 103 -25.07 4.55 8.94
CA ASP A 103 -25.38 5.94 8.56
C ASP A 103 -24.79 6.25 7.16
N LEU A 104 -25.59 6.01 6.13
CA LEU A 104 -25.21 6.22 4.73
C LEU A 104 -25.14 7.71 4.32
N THR A 105 -25.12 8.62 5.27
CA THR A 105 -24.87 10.04 4.99
C THR A 105 -23.50 10.21 4.34
N PRO A 106 -23.38 10.90 3.19
CA PRO A 106 -22.09 11.14 2.55
C PRO A 106 -21.07 11.78 3.49
N LEU A 107 -19.83 11.27 3.46
CA LEU A 107 -18.71 11.82 4.21
C LEU A 107 -17.68 12.39 3.23
N THR A 108 -17.45 13.70 3.31
CA THR A 108 -16.55 14.43 2.39
C THR A 108 -15.21 14.76 3.03
N THR A 109 -14.76 13.95 3.99
CA THR A 109 -13.46 14.09 4.65
C THR A 109 -12.49 13.01 4.19
N TRP A 110 -11.20 13.32 4.17
CA TRP A 110 -10.14 12.38 3.82
C TRP A 110 -9.90 11.32 4.88
N THR A 111 -10.28 11.62 6.12
CA THR A 111 -10.11 10.73 7.28
C THR A 111 -11.41 10.00 7.59
N SER A 112 -11.30 8.71 7.96
CA SER A 112 -12.40 7.87 8.43
C SER A 112 -13.47 7.57 7.34
N GLY A 113 -14.64 7.12 7.77
CA GLY A 113 -15.75 6.70 6.91
C GLY A 113 -15.60 5.30 6.34
N GLN A 114 -16.58 4.91 5.55
CA GLN A 114 -16.65 3.59 4.91
C GLN A 114 -17.07 3.74 3.44
N LEU A 115 -16.71 2.75 2.62
CA LEU A 115 -17.16 2.68 1.23
C LEU A 115 -18.65 2.34 1.19
N ASN A 116 -19.44 3.18 0.53
CA ASN A 116 -20.84 2.87 0.29
C ASN A 116 -20.97 1.65 -0.63
N PRO A 117 -21.63 0.56 -0.22
CA PRO A 117 -21.80 -0.64 -1.05
C PRO A 117 -22.47 -0.36 -2.41
N ALA A 118 -23.27 0.69 -2.53
CA ALA A 118 -23.85 1.13 -3.80
C ALA A 118 -22.79 1.49 -4.87
N TYR A 119 -21.56 1.79 -4.45
CA TYR A 119 -20.44 2.13 -5.33
C TYR A 119 -19.38 1.03 -5.45
N TYR A 120 -19.64 -0.19 -4.99
CA TYR A 120 -18.68 -1.29 -5.14
C TYR A 120 -18.25 -1.50 -6.59
N GLN A 121 -19.19 -1.47 -7.53
CA GLN A 121 -18.86 -1.64 -8.95
C GLN A 121 -18.02 -0.47 -9.49
N ASP A 122 -18.36 0.77 -9.15
CA ASP A 122 -17.59 1.94 -9.57
C ASP A 122 -16.18 1.93 -8.96
N TYR A 123 -16.07 1.52 -7.70
CA TYR A 123 -14.76 1.43 -7.04
C TYR A 123 -13.89 0.31 -7.62
N ALA A 124 -14.47 -0.83 -7.96
CA ALA A 124 -13.75 -1.88 -8.68
C ALA A 124 -13.28 -1.39 -10.07
N THR A 125 -14.14 -0.66 -10.79
CA THR A 125 -13.78 -0.03 -12.08
C THR A 125 -12.64 0.98 -11.89
N TYR A 126 -12.60 1.71 -10.79
CA TYR A 126 -11.50 2.61 -10.42
C TYR A 126 -10.15 1.86 -10.37
N PHE A 127 -10.10 0.69 -9.69
CA PHE A 127 -8.92 -0.16 -9.67
C PHE A 127 -8.51 -0.65 -11.06
N VAL A 128 -9.47 -1.14 -11.84
CA VAL A 128 -9.22 -1.62 -13.21
C VAL A 128 -8.62 -0.51 -14.07
N LYS A 129 -9.22 0.69 -14.07
CA LYS A 129 -8.73 1.84 -14.82
C LYS A 129 -7.33 2.28 -14.36
N TRP A 130 -7.06 2.24 -13.06
CA TRP A 130 -5.76 2.59 -12.52
C TRP A 130 -4.66 1.61 -12.97
N VAL A 131 -4.90 0.32 -12.85
CA VAL A 131 -3.97 -0.73 -13.33
C VAL A 131 -3.75 -0.61 -14.84
N GLN A 132 -4.81 -0.41 -15.60
CA GLN A 132 -4.71 -0.24 -17.06
C GLN A 132 -3.97 1.03 -17.46
N ALA A 133 -4.13 2.13 -16.72
CA ALA A 133 -3.41 3.37 -16.97
C ALA A 133 -1.90 3.21 -16.73
N PHE A 134 -1.48 2.50 -15.67
CA PHE A 134 -0.07 2.18 -15.44
C PHE A 134 0.48 1.24 -16.53
N LYS A 135 -0.29 0.25 -16.93
CA LYS A 135 0.09 -0.65 -18.02
C LYS A 135 0.28 0.08 -19.35
N ALA A 136 -0.57 1.06 -19.65
CA ALA A 136 -0.43 1.92 -20.84
C ALA A 136 0.87 2.75 -20.81
N GLU A 137 1.41 3.02 -19.63
CA GLU A 137 2.72 3.68 -19.43
C GLU A 137 3.90 2.69 -19.42
N GLY A 138 3.65 1.41 -19.68
CA GLY A 138 4.67 0.36 -19.69
C GLY A 138 5.02 -0.20 -18.31
N ILE A 139 4.16 0.00 -17.32
CA ILE A 139 4.38 -0.41 -15.92
C ILE A 139 3.33 -1.46 -15.55
N ASP A 140 3.76 -2.70 -15.33
CA ASP A 140 2.91 -3.76 -14.83
C ASP A 140 2.77 -3.70 -13.31
N ILE A 141 1.52 -3.75 -12.83
CA ILE A 141 1.21 -3.80 -11.39
C ILE A 141 1.09 -5.27 -10.98
N TYR A 142 2.03 -5.71 -10.14
CA TYR A 142 2.07 -7.10 -9.66
C TYR A 142 0.89 -7.45 -8.77
N ALA A 143 0.53 -6.55 -7.85
CA ALA A 143 -0.55 -6.79 -6.92
C ALA A 143 -1.19 -5.50 -6.41
N VAL A 144 -2.41 -5.62 -5.89
CA VAL A 144 -3.09 -4.59 -5.12
C VAL A 144 -3.60 -5.15 -3.80
N THR A 145 -3.78 -4.27 -2.81
CA THR A 145 -4.62 -4.54 -1.64
C THR A 145 -5.88 -3.66 -1.73
N PRO A 146 -7.05 -4.12 -1.30
CA PRO A 146 -8.29 -3.34 -1.41
C PRO A 146 -8.28 -2.06 -0.59
N GLN A 147 -7.53 -2.04 0.54
CA GLN A 147 -7.43 -0.89 1.44
C GLN A 147 -6.14 -0.97 2.26
N ASN A 148 -5.36 0.11 2.31
CA ASN A 148 -4.30 0.27 3.30
C ASN A 148 -4.92 0.42 4.68
N GLU A 149 -4.42 -0.34 5.65
CA GLU A 149 -4.81 -0.29 7.05
C GLU A 149 -6.32 -0.19 7.27
N PRO A 150 -7.10 -1.21 6.85
CA PRO A 150 -8.56 -1.15 6.82
C PRO A 150 -9.21 -0.93 8.19
N LEU A 151 -8.49 -1.14 9.29
CA LEU A 151 -8.98 -0.96 10.66
C LEU A 151 -8.47 0.36 11.30
N ASN A 152 -7.79 1.21 10.54
CA ASN A 152 -7.31 2.52 10.99
C ASN A 152 -8.26 3.62 10.56
N HIS A 153 -8.92 4.27 11.53
CA HIS A 153 -9.83 5.38 11.29
C HIS A 153 -9.18 6.77 11.35
N GLY A 154 -7.93 6.84 11.82
CA GLY A 154 -7.36 8.09 12.30
C GLY A 154 -6.34 8.72 11.36
N ASN A 155 -5.87 7.99 10.37
CA ASN A 155 -4.86 8.50 9.45
C ASN A 155 -5.49 9.42 8.38
N SER A 156 -4.74 10.37 7.87
CA SER A 156 -5.14 11.15 6.71
C SER A 156 -4.24 10.79 5.50
N ALA A 157 -4.75 10.10 4.47
CA ALA A 157 -6.14 9.69 4.33
C ALA A 157 -6.38 8.34 5.03
N SER A 158 -7.66 7.98 5.25
CA SER A 158 -8.05 6.67 5.75
C SER A 158 -9.50 6.33 5.37
N MET A 159 -9.83 5.06 5.44
CA MET A 159 -11.17 4.53 5.28
C MET A 159 -11.25 3.19 6.00
N TYR A 160 -12.26 3.02 6.85
CA TYR A 160 -12.50 1.75 7.52
C TYR A 160 -13.12 0.73 6.56
N MET A 161 -12.69 -0.51 6.68
CA MET A 161 -13.24 -1.63 5.91
C MET A 161 -13.14 -2.90 6.76
N SER A 162 -14.26 -3.40 7.27
CA SER A 162 -14.30 -4.68 7.99
C SER A 162 -13.96 -5.86 7.08
N TRP A 163 -13.70 -7.03 7.67
CA TRP A 163 -13.43 -8.22 6.86
C TRP A 163 -14.65 -8.62 6.00
N GLU A 164 -15.87 -8.40 6.48
CA GLU A 164 -17.08 -8.62 5.70
C GLU A 164 -17.17 -7.68 4.50
N GLU A 165 -16.89 -6.40 4.71
CA GLU A 165 -16.89 -5.42 3.62
C GLU A 165 -15.84 -5.76 2.55
N GLN A 166 -14.62 -6.11 2.98
CA GLN A 166 -13.56 -6.47 2.04
C GLN A 166 -13.89 -7.76 1.29
N ARG A 167 -14.42 -8.78 2.00
CA ARG A 167 -14.93 -10.01 1.38
C ARG A 167 -15.97 -9.69 0.30
N ASP A 168 -16.99 -8.92 0.65
CA ASP A 168 -18.10 -8.64 -0.26
C ASP A 168 -17.67 -7.77 -1.45
N PHE A 169 -16.81 -6.78 -1.22
CA PHE A 169 -16.24 -5.97 -2.29
C PHE A 169 -15.39 -6.81 -3.27
N VAL A 170 -14.52 -7.68 -2.77
CA VAL A 170 -13.71 -8.55 -3.63
C VAL A 170 -14.58 -9.55 -4.37
N LYS A 171 -15.51 -10.21 -3.68
CA LYS A 171 -16.37 -11.23 -4.21
C LYS A 171 -17.31 -10.71 -5.31
N THR A 172 -17.93 -9.56 -5.07
CA THR A 172 -19.01 -9.06 -5.92
C THR A 172 -18.58 -8.06 -6.99
N ALA A 173 -17.41 -7.44 -6.83
CA ALA A 173 -16.97 -6.37 -7.71
C ALA A 173 -15.51 -6.51 -8.16
N LEU A 174 -14.53 -6.40 -7.24
CA LEU A 174 -13.12 -6.30 -7.63
C LEU A 174 -12.61 -7.55 -8.35
N GLY A 175 -12.83 -8.73 -7.77
CA GLY A 175 -12.42 -10.00 -8.37
C GLY A 175 -13.05 -10.27 -9.74
N PRO A 176 -14.40 -10.21 -9.87
CA PRO A 176 -15.07 -10.36 -11.15
C PRO A 176 -14.59 -9.36 -12.20
N GLN A 177 -14.38 -8.08 -11.87
CA GLN A 177 -13.93 -7.08 -12.82
C GLN A 177 -12.47 -7.29 -13.25
N PHE A 178 -11.55 -7.67 -12.33
CA PHE A 178 -10.19 -8.03 -12.69
C PHE A 178 -10.15 -9.21 -13.67
N LYS A 179 -10.96 -10.23 -13.41
CA LYS A 179 -11.10 -11.39 -14.28
C LYS A 179 -11.66 -10.99 -15.65
N ALA A 180 -12.71 -10.18 -15.69
CA ALA A 180 -13.32 -9.70 -16.94
C ALA A 180 -12.36 -8.84 -17.77
N ALA A 181 -11.55 -8.01 -17.11
CA ALA A 181 -10.52 -7.19 -17.73
C ALA A 181 -9.25 -7.97 -18.09
N ARG A 182 -9.16 -9.26 -17.74
CA ARG A 182 -7.99 -10.13 -17.95
C ARG A 182 -6.71 -9.55 -17.35
N LEU A 183 -6.81 -9.04 -16.13
CA LEU A 183 -5.66 -8.52 -15.39
C LEU A 183 -4.97 -9.66 -14.65
N ASP A 184 -3.65 -9.75 -14.80
CA ASP A 184 -2.81 -10.70 -14.05
C ASP A 184 -2.44 -10.18 -12.65
N THR A 185 -2.87 -8.95 -12.33
CA THR A 185 -2.63 -8.30 -11.03
C THR A 185 -3.29 -9.09 -9.90
N LYS A 186 -2.51 -9.50 -8.93
CA LYS A 186 -2.97 -10.23 -7.76
C LYS A 186 -3.73 -9.32 -6.78
N ILE A 187 -4.59 -9.92 -5.98
CA ILE A 187 -5.26 -9.25 -4.85
C ILE A 187 -4.77 -9.89 -3.56
N TYR A 188 -4.23 -9.08 -2.64
CA TYR A 188 -3.88 -9.50 -1.28
C TYR A 188 -4.86 -8.86 -0.30
N ALA A 189 -5.44 -9.68 0.56
CA ALA A 189 -6.37 -9.22 1.59
C ALA A 189 -5.64 -8.49 2.73
N TYR A 190 -6.38 -7.74 3.51
CA TYR A 190 -6.02 -7.11 4.78
C TYR A 190 -5.09 -5.90 4.61
N ASP A 191 -3.76 -6.06 4.74
CA ASP A 191 -2.78 -4.97 4.65
C ASP A 191 -2.72 -4.09 5.91
N HIS A 192 -2.64 -4.74 7.09
CA HIS A 192 -2.60 -4.05 8.40
C HIS A 192 -1.91 -4.90 9.49
N ASN A 193 -1.99 -4.46 10.74
CA ASN A 193 -1.30 -4.99 11.90
C ASN A 193 -1.72 -6.42 12.29
N TYR A 194 -0.79 -7.16 12.90
CA TYR A 194 -1.01 -8.53 13.37
C TYR A 194 -2.08 -8.66 14.45
N ASP A 195 -2.34 -7.60 15.23
CA ASP A 195 -3.30 -7.62 16.33
C ASP A 195 -4.72 -7.22 15.92
N TYR A 196 -4.94 -6.93 14.62
CA TYR A 196 -6.24 -6.50 14.10
C TYR A 196 -6.84 -5.31 14.87
N SER A 197 -5.97 -4.37 15.30
CA SER A 197 -6.33 -3.22 16.13
C SER A 197 -7.06 -3.60 17.42
N ASN A 198 -6.82 -4.81 17.92
CA ASN A 198 -7.46 -5.42 19.09
C ASN A 198 -9.01 -5.53 18.96
N LEU A 199 -9.53 -5.52 17.74
CA LEU A 199 -10.95 -5.72 17.45
C LEU A 199 -11.27 -7.22 17.35
N GLU A 200 -11.98 -7.77 18.33
CA GLU A 200 -12.29 -9.21 18.39
C GLU A 200 -13.02 -9.70 17.13
N ALA A 201 -13.94 -8.89 16.60
CA ALA A 201 -14.69 -9.22 15.39
C ALA A 201 -13.82 -9.32 14.14
N GLU A 202 -12.63 -8.69 14.15
CA GLU A 202 -11.73 -8.61 13.02
C GLU A 202 -10.56 -9.59 13.09
N LYS A 203 -10.38 -10.29 14.21
CA LYS A 203 -9.29 -11.27 14.37
C LYS A 203 -9.31 -12.31 13.27
N GLN A 204 -8.10 -12.64 12.77
CA GLN A 204 -7.92 -13.55 11.64
C GLN A 204 -8.67 -13.09 10.38
N TYR A 205 -8.70 -11.79 10.15
CA TYR A 205 -9.36 -11.13 9.03
C TYR A 205 -9.20 -11.86 7.68
N PRO A 206 -7.98 -12.24 7.23
CA PRO A 206 -7.82 -12.97 5.97
C PRO A 206 -8.46 -14.36 6.00
N VAL A 207 -8.35 -15.09 7.11
CA VAL A 207 -8.90 -16.45 7.27
C VAL A 207 -10.41 -16.44 7.12
N LYS A 208 -11.07 -15.43 7.69
CA LYS A 208 -12.53 -15.25 7.54
C LYS A 208 -12.92 -15.02 6.08
N ILE A 209 -12.14 -14.22 5.34
CA ILE A 209 -12.38 -14.01 3.91
C ILE A 209 -12.15 -15.31 3.13
N TYR A 210 -11.08 -16.05 3.43
CA TYR A 210 -10.77 -17.32 2.75
C TYR A 210 -11.84 -18.38 2.98
N GLY A 211 -12.58 -18.31 4.09
CA GLY A 211 -13.72 -19.19 4.37
C GLY A 211 -14.88 -19.03 3.39
N ASP A 212 -14.97 -17.93 2.67
CA ASP A 212 -15.91 -17.73 1.55
C ASP A 212 -15.22 -18.09 0.23
N SER A 213 -15.57 -19.23 -0.36
CA SER A 213 -14.95 -19.74 -1.59
C SER A 213 -15.11 -18.79 -2.77
N ASP A 214 -16.22 -18.04 -2.84
CA ASP A 214 -16.49 -17.09 -3.92
C ASP A 214 -15.61 -15.84 -3.83
N ALA A 215 -15.19 -15.46 -2.63
CA ALA A 215 -14.19 -14.41 -2.43
C ALA A 215 -12.77 -14.96 -2.58
N SER A 216 -12.49 -16.10 -1.94
CA SER A 216 -11.16 -16.71 -1.84
C SER A 216 -10.54 -17.01 -3.21
N GLN A 217 -11.34 -17.39 -4.21
CA GLN A 217 -10.87 -17.65 -5.57
C GLN A 217 -10.14 -16.46 -6.22
N TYR A 218 -10.40 -15.23 -5.79
CA TYR A 218 -9.79 -14.01 -6.33
C TYR A 218 -8.59 -13.53 -5.52
N ILE A 219 -8.34 -14.11 -4.36
CA ILE A 219 -7.34 -13.62 -3.40
C ILE A 219 -6.13 -14.53 -3.42
N ALA A 220 -4.97 -13.96 -3.73
CA ALA A 220 -3.69 -14.68 -3.75
C ALA A 220 -3.15 -14.94 -2.34
N GLY A 221 -3.41 -14.05 -1.40
CA GLY A 221 -2.90 -14.13 -0.04
C GLY A 221 -3.25 -12.93 0.80
N ALA A 222 -2.48 -12.67 1.84
CA ALA A 222 -2.67 -11.55 2.76
C ALA A 222 -1.40 -10.73 2.94
N ALA A 223 -1.58 -9.46 3.26
CA ALA A 223 -0.53 -8.49 3.53
C ALA A 223 -0.60 -8.02 4.99
N TYR A 224 0.57 -7.81 5.61
CA TYR A 224 0.67 -7.46 7.03
C TYR A 224 1.64 -6.31 7.28
N HIS A 225 1.36 -5.59 8.38
CA HIS A 225 2.19 -4.56 9.03
C HIS A 225 2.50 -4.97 10.47
N ASN A 226 3.50 -4.36 11.11
CA ASN A 226 3.90 -4.74 12.47
C ASN A 226 3.84 -3.59 13.48
N TYR A 227 2.98 -2.62 13.30
CA TYR A 227 2.79 -1.57 14.30
C TYR A 227 2.02 -2.05 15.53
N GLY A 228 1.39 -3.22 15.45
CA GLY A 228 0.68 -3.86 16.56
C GLY A 228 0.65 -5.39 16.40
N GLY A 229 0.77 -6.10 17.53
CA GLY A 229 0.79 -7.55 17.58
C GLY A 229 2.16 -8.18 17.36
N ASP A 230 2.17 -9.48 17.08
CA ASP A 230 3.38 -10.28 16.91
C ASP A 230 3.36 -11.04 15.58
N ARG A 231 4.53 -11.18 14.93
CA ARG A 231 4.71 -11.89 13.65
C ARG A 231 4.33 -13.38 13.73
N GLU A 232 4.17 -13.95 14.91
CA GLU A 232 3.67 -15.32 15.07
C GLU A 232 2.27 -15.50 14.47
N GLU A 233 1.50 -14.42 14.35
CA GLU A 233 0.22 -14.44 13.62
C GLU A 233 0.37 -14.95 12.19
N LEU A 234 1.48 -14.65 11.51
CA LEU A 234 1.77 -15.17 10.17
C LEU A 234 1.77 -16.71 10.14
N LEU A 235 2.27 -17.36 11.20
CA LEU A 235 2.27 -18.83 11.29
C LEU A 235 0.85 -19.38 11.41
N GLU A 236 -0.01 -18.72 12.19
CA GLU A 236 -1.41 -19.13 12.35
C GLU A 236 -2.18 -18.99 11.04
N ILE A 237 -1.96 -17.91 10.30
CA ILE A 237 -2.56 -17.69 8.98
C ILE A 237 -2.08 -18.74 7.98
N HIS A 238 -0.76 -18.98 7.91
CA HIS A 238 -0.19 -20.00 7.02
C HIS A 238 -0.69 -21.41 7.36
N LYS A 239 -0.78 -21.72 8.63
CA LYS A 239 -1.30 -23.01 9.09
C LYS A 239 -2.76 -23.24 8.69
N ALA A 240 -3.58 -22.17 8.74
CA ALA A 240 -4.98 -22.24 8.34
C ALA A 240 -5.16 -22.40 6.83
N TYR A 241 -4.34 -21.71 6.03
CA TYR A 241 -4.41 -21.73 4.56
C TYR A 241 -2.99 -21.73 3.95
N PRO A 242 -2.29 -22.88 3.93
CA PRO A 242 -0.89 -22.95 3.51
C PRO A 242 -0.66 -22.66 2.02
N GLU A 243 -1.72 -22.75 1.20
CA GLU A 243 -1.68 -22.40 -0.22
C GLU A 243 -1.76 -20.90 -0.48
N LYS A 244 -2.18 -20.10 0.52
CA LYS A 244 -2.27 -18.65 0.39
C LYS A 244 -0.93 -17.99 0.70
N GLU A 245 -0.57 -17.01 -0.12
CA GLU A 245 0.68 -16.28 0.01
C GLU A 245 0.62 -15.28 1.18
N LEU A 246 1.78 -14.96 1.74
CA LEU A 246 1.94 -13.90 2.74
C LEU A 246 2.96 -12.88 2.25
N LEU A 247 2.65 -11.60 2.49
CA LEU A 247 3.54 -10.47 2.26
C LEU A 247 3.62 -9.61 3.52
N PHE A 248 4.81 -9.11 3.80
CA PHE A 248 4.98 -8.04 4.76
C PHE A 248 5.11 -6.73 3.97
N THR A 249 4.15 -5.83 4.13
CA THR A 249 3.98 -4.71 3.20
C THR A 249 4.31 -3.35 3.77
N GLU A 250 4.44 -3.22 5.09
CA GLU A 250 4.81 -1.94 5.69
C GLU A 250 5.37 -2.08 7.10
N THR A 251 6.44 -1.35 7.36
CA THR A 251 6.91 -0.89 8.66
C THR A 251 7.70 0.39 8.47
N SER A 252 7.77 1.25 9.48
CA SER A 252 8.64 2.43 9.46
C SER A 252 9.39 2.60 10.75
N ILE A 253 10.49 3.36 10.67
CA ILE A 253 11.19 3.91 11.84
C ILE A 253 10.82 5.38 11.97
N GLY A 254 11.01 5.93 13.17
CA GLY A 254 10.67 7.32 13.42
C GLY A 254 11.29 7.83 14.71
N THR A 255 10.73 8.89 15.26
CA THR A 255 11.21 9.47 16.52
C THR A 255 10.93 8.57 17.74
N TRP A 256 10.16 7.52 17.56
CA TRP A 256 9.89 6.48 18.56
C TRP A 256 10.90 5.32 18.46
N ASN A 257 10.93 4.44 19.47
CA ASN A 257 11.75 3.21 19.52
C ASN A 257 13.23 3.42 19.17
N SER A 258 13.82 4.54 19.60
CA SER A 258 15.23 4.84 19.28
C SER A 258 15.54 4.85 17.78
N GLY A 259 14.65 5.37 16.95
CA GLY A 259 14.71 5.30 15.49
C GLY A 259 16.00 5.81 14.83
N ARG A 260 16.80 6.64 15.51
CA ARG A 260 18.14 7.06 15.06
C ARG A 260 19.28 6.25 15.67
N ASP A 261 19.02 5.32 16.58
CA ASP A 261 20.00 4.36 17.07
C ASP A 261 20.07 3.17 16.10
N LEU A 262 20.89 3.32 15.07
CA LEU A 262 20.98 2.37 13.96
C LEU A 262 21.36 0.97 14.42
N SER A 263 22.14 0.81 15.49
CA SER A 263 22.52 -0.52 15.98
C SER A 263 21.35 -1.27 16.61
N LYS A 264 20.50 -0.57 17.37
CA LYS A 264 19.27 -1.14 17.92
C LYS A 264 18.25 -1.43 16.82
N ARG A 265 18.07 -0.48 15.90
CA ARG A 265 17.12 -0.64 14.79
C ARG A 265 17.52 -1.79 13.89
N LEU A 266 18.80 -1.91 13.49
CA LEU A 266 19.26 -3.01 12.65
C LEU A 266 18.97 -4.37 13.30
N LEU A 267 19.26 -4.51 14.61
CA LEU A 267 19.02 -5.76 15.32
C LEU A 267 17.52 -6.11 15.35
N GLU A 268 16.68 -5.13 15.67
CA GLU A 268 15.23 -5.32 15.73
C GLU A 268 14.63 -5.56 14.33
N ASP A 269 15.02 -4.78 13.32
CA ASP A 269 14.51 -4.93 11.96
C ASP A 269 14.94 -6.27 11.34
N MET A 270 16.17 -6.72 11.59
CA MET A 270 16.59 -8.05 11.15
C MET A 270 15.79 -9.15 11.84
N LYS A 271 15.56 -9.04 13.15
CA LYS A 271 14.84 -10.04 13.94
C LYS A 271 13.34 -10.07 13.62
N GLU A 272 12.69 -8.92 13.65
CA GLU A 272 11.21 -8.84 13.60
C GLU A 272 10.68 -8.63 12.16
N VAL A 273 11.45 -7.99 11.29
CA VAL A 273 11.02 -7.63 9.94
C VAL A 273 11.64 -8.56 8.90
N ALA A 274 12.93 -8.44 8.61
CA ALA A 274 13.52 -9.18 7.50
C ALA A 274 13.49 -10.70 7.72
N LEU A 275 14.23 -11.22 8.71
CA LEU A 275 14.29 -12.66 8.98
C LEU A 275 13.01 -13.15 9.66
N GLY A 276 12.42 -12.34 10.54
CA GLY A 276 11.23 -12.71 11.30
C GLY A 276 10.04 -13.00 10.40
N THR A 277 9.79 -12.18 9.39
CA THR A 277 8.66 -12.38 8.47
C THR A 277 8.93 -13.46 7.43
N VAL A 278 10.15 -13.52 6.87
CA VAL A 278 10.53 -14.56 5.88
C VAL A 278 10.51 -15.94 6.50
N ASN A 279 11.04 -16.10 7.72
CA ASN A 279 10.94 -17.36 8.46
C ASN A 279 9.51 -17.75 8.83
N ASN A 280 8.60 -16.80 8.78
CA ASN A 280 7.15 -16.98 9.01
C ASN A 280 6.35 -16.92 7.71
N TRP A 281 6.95 -17.36 6.58
CA TRP A 281 6.33 -17.61 5.28
C TRP A 281 6.03 -16.37 4.43
N CYS A 282 6.46 -15.17 4.81
CA CYS A 282 6.37 -14.04 3.92
C CYS A 282 7.29 -14.20 2.69
N LYS A 283 6.74 -13.98 1.52
CA LYS A 283 7.45 -14.04 0.22
C LYS A 283 8.21 -12.76 -0.10
N GLY A 284 7.85 -11.67 0.55
CA GLY A 284 8.45 -10.35 0.35
C GLY A 284 8.30 -9.50 1.59
N VAL A 285 9.22 -8.56 1.72
CA VAL A 285 9.30 -7.61 2.83
C VAL A 285 9.46 -6.22 2.24
N ILE A 286 8.56 -5.32 2.60
CA ILE A 286 8.54 -3.93 2.14
C ILE A 286 8.50 -3.02 3.35
N VAL A 287 9.36 -2.01 3.34
CA VAL A 287 9.41 -0.99 4.38
C VAL A 287 8.91 0.35 3.85
N TRP A 288 8.47 1.22 4.76
CA TRP A 288 7.85 2.50 4.42
C TRP A 288 8.89 3.61 4.22
N ASN A 289 8.72 4.39 3.14
CA ASN A 289 9.52 5.54 2.74
C ASN A 289 11.02 5.28 2.52
N LEU A 290 11.39 5.08 1.26
CA LEU A 290 12.80 5.02 0.86
C LEU A 290 13.52 6.35 1.12
N MET A 291 12.90 7.49 0.78
CA MET A 291 13.53 8.80 0.89
C MET A 291 12.53 9.88 1.33
N LEU A 292 12.88 10.60 2.39
CA LEU A 292 12.22 11.82 2.85
C LEU A 292 13.27 12.92 2.97
N ASP A 293 12.84 14.19 3.12
CA ASP A 293 13.77 15.27 3.41
C ASP A 293 14.13 15.35 4.91
N ASN A 294 14.99 16.29 5.29
CA ASN A 294 15.43 16.48 6.66
C ASN A 294 14.28 16.84 7.63
N ASP A 295 13.19 17.37 7.12
CA ASP A 295 11.97 17.69 7.87
C ASP A 295 10.94 16.55 7.84
N ARG A 296 11.32 15.40 7.27
CA ARG A 296 10.45 14.23 7.09
C ARG A 296 9.31 14.48 6.11
N ALA A 297 9.48 15.41 5.20
CA ALA A 297 8.50 15.82 4.20
C ALA A 297 8.81 15.20 2.81
N PRO A 298 7.86 15.31 1.86
CA PRO A 298 6.50 15.76 2.07
C PRO A 298 5.66 14.75 2.86
N ASN A 299 4.81 15.26 3.74
CA ASN A 299 3.81 14.48 4.47
C ASN A 299 2.53 15.33 4.63
N ARG A 300 1.43 14.68 5.05
CA ARG A 300 0.13 15.33 5.21
C ARG A 300 -0.20 15.54 6.68
N GLU A 301 -0.90 16.63 6.97
CA GLU A 301 -1.51 16.85 8.28
C GLU A 301 -2.46 15.69 8.60
N GLY A 302 -2.40 15.15 9.82
CA GLY A 302 -3.17 13.98 10.22
C GLY A 302 -2.53 12.63 9.88
N GLY A 303 -1.46 12.62 9.08
CA GLY A 303 -0.61 11.45 8.86
C GLY A 303 0.60 11.40 9.80
N CYS A 304 1.54 10.49 9.55
CA CYS A 304 2.76 10.36 10.36
C CYS A 304 3.67 11.58 10.19
N GLN A 305 3.82 12.37 11.25
CA GLN A 305 4.71 13.54 11.29
C GLN A 305 6.11 13.20 11.82
N THR A 306 6.31 11.96 12.26
CA THR A 306 7.50 11.52 13.02
C THR A 306 8.22 10.36 12.36
N CYS A 307 7.76 9.89 11.21
CA CYS A 307 8.39 8.83 10.42
C CYS A 307 9.66 9.34 9.72
N TYR A 308 10.72 8.52 9.71
CA TYR A 308 11.94 8.77 8.93
C TYR A 308 11.88 8.06 7.57
N GLY A 309 12.59 8.62 6.59
CA GLY A 309 13.00 7.86 5.41
C GLY A 309 14.13 6.88 5.74
N ALA A 310 14.34 5.88 4.89
CA ALA A 310 15.52 5.02 4.97
C ALA A 310 16.79 5.86 4.69
N VAL A 311 16.66 6.86 3.82
CA VAL A 311 17.65 7.90 3.58
C VAL A 311 16.98 9.28 3.65
N ASP A 312 17.75 10.29 4.01
CA ASP A 312 17.32 11.68 4.01
C ASP A 312 17.98 12.42 2.84
N ILE A 313 17.21 13.25 2.10
CA ILE A 313 17.77 14.21 1.17
C ILE A 313 17.90 15.57 1.84
N SER A 314 19.06 16.22 1.69
CA SER A 314 19.30 17.58 2.18
C SER A 314 18.79 18.61 1.20
N ASN A 315 18.07 19.62 1.69
CA ASN A 315 17.63 20.76 0.87
C ASN A 315 18.76 21.69 0.45
N SER A 316 20.00 21.37 0.80
CA SER A 316 21.20 22.19 0.53
C SER A 316 22.10 21.63 -0.58
N ASP A 317 21.72 20.51 -1.21
CA ASP A 317 22.54 19.85 -2.23
C ASP A 317 21.94 19.98 -3.63
#